data_885021208622493ce0e8c5a828188356
#
_entry.id   885021208622493ce0e8c5a828188356
#
_cell.length_a   1.000
_cell.length_b   1.000
_cell.length_c   1.000
_cell.angle_alpha   90.00
_cell.angle_beta   90.00
_cell.angle_gamma   90.00
#
_symmetry.space_group_name_H-M   'P 1'
#
loop_
_entity.id
_entity.type
_entity.pdbx_description
1 polymer ?
#
loop_
_entity_poly.entity_id
_entity_poly.type
_entity_poly.pdbx_seq_one_letter_code
_entity_poly.pdbx_strand_id
1 'polypeptide(L)'
;SQVTVGYDDLDDTLQKGGLGVVTELQDGVATLASTYNAAALEERIVEGIKAWQTNIDVSGLGLTSDDIDNGAVKYIINSHPEFISLSGGYRYWTSGSTITKIEFTYLTNAKEEQQELDAALQEVKSKIDTSGMSDEEIVLAYHEYLTSTVAYAYEDYFNGTIAANHGYDMYGALVKHSCVCQGYAVTMFYLLREAGLSCAIASSENINHAWNIVKIHGKWYHIDATWDDPVWDMPGRSYHDYFLVSFDTMNKNTLINHTKDRTDMVVSAQWGDTYTTAVDTTYESGKFWNGIEKAIFYKDGYWYSISEGSSKTSFNINKYQY
;
A
#
# COMPACT_ATOMS: atom_id res chain seq x y z
N SER A 1 17.71 24.58 18.16
CA SER A 1 17.54 23.40 19.05
C SER A 1 17.40 22.14 18.22
N GLN A 2 17.71 21.02 18.84
CA GLN A 2 17.56 19.68 18.25
C GLN A 2 16.39 18.96 18.92
N VAL A 3 15.55 18.31 18.12
CA VAL A 3 14.45 17.46 18.60
C VAL A 3 14.55 16.11 17.89
N THR A 4 14.25 15.02 18.59
CA THR A 4 14.23 13.67 18.04
C THR A 4 12.79 13.18 18.03
N VAL A 5 12.36 12.61 16.91
CA VAL A 5 11.06 11.98 16.73
C VAL A 5 11.33 10.51 16.40
N GLY A 6 10.82 9.61 17.25
CA GLY A 6 10.87 8.17 17.02
C GLY A 6 9.71 7.71 16.14
N TYR A 7 9.92 6.67 15.36
CA TYR A 7 8.81 6.04 14.62
C TYR A 7 7.89 5.27 15.57
N ASP A 8 8.36 4.86 16.74
CA ASP A 8 7.57 4.18 17.77
C ASP A 8 6.55 5.11 18.47
N ASP A 9 6.70 6.44 18.32
CA ASP A 9 5.70 7.42 18.76
C ASP A 9 4.53 7.55 17.73
N LEU A 10 4.62 6.82 16.65
CA LEU A 10 3.63 6.73 15.60
C LEU A 10 2.73 5.54 15.92
N ASP A 11 1.56 5.85 16.43
CA ASP A 11 0.43 4.99 16.82
C ASP A 11 0.61 3.45 16.77
N ASP A 12 0.24 2.81 17.85
CA ASP A 12 0.38 1.36 18.13
C ASP A 12 -0.32 0.43 17.12
N THR A 13 -1.23 0.93 16.31
CA THR A 13 -2.08 0.15 15.41
C THR A 13 -1.40 -0.43 14.18
N LEU A 14 -0.38 0.27 13.71
CA LEU A 14 0.44 -0.17 12.58
C LEU A 14 1.89 -0.31 13.02
N GLN A 15 2.06 -0.71 14.24
CA GLN A 15 3.26 -0.58 15.08
C GLN A 15 4.55 -1.16 14.56
N LYS A 16 4.55 -1.94 13.55
CA LYS A 16 5.76 -2.72 13.25
C LYS A 16 6.26 -2.55 11.83
N GLY A 17 5.70 -1.58 11.10
CA GLY A 17 6.08 -1.31 9.72
C GLY A 17 6.05 0.16 9.30
N GLY A 18 5.97 1.10 10.22
CA GLY A 18 6.17 2.53 9.90
C GLY A 18 5.02 3.26 9.21
N LEU A 19 3.84 2.66 9.08
CA LEU A 19 2.65 3.37 8.63
C LEU A 19 2.02 4.10 9.83
N GLY A 20 2.19 5.40 9.88
CA GLY A 20 1.52 6.20 10.88
C GLY A 20 0.08 6.52 10.49
N VAL A 21 -0.79 6.52 11.49
CA VAL A 21 -2.20 6.87 11.36
C VAL A 21 -2.35 8.34 11.00
N VAL A 22 -3.13 8.65 10.00
CA VAL A 22 -3.72 9.99 9.80
C VAL A 22 -5.11 9.94 10.43
N THR A 23 -5.35 10.84 11.36
CA THR A 23 -6.58 11.04 12.11
C THR A 23 -7.87 10.83 11.33
N GLU A 24 -8.89 10.34 12.04
CA GLU A 24 -10.28 10.16 11.62
C GLU A 24 -10.71 11.07 10.48
N LEU A 25 -11.17 10.47 9.39
CA LEU A 25 -11.97 11.17 8.42
C LEU A 25 -13.34 11.49 9.05
N GLN A 26 -13.41 12.57 9.81
CA GLN A 26 -14.69 13.23 9.99
C GLN A 26 -15.05 13.87 8.64
N ASP A 27 -16.24 13.61 8.16
CA ASP A 27 -16.83 14.36 7.04
C ASP A 27 -16.57 15.85 7.25
N GLY A 28 -15.70 16.45 6.44
CA GLY A 28 -15.47 17.89 6.45
C GLY A 28 -14.16 18.38 7.08
N VAL A 29 -13.10 17.59 7.16
CA VAL A 29 -11.77 18.14 7.46
C VAL A 29 -11.34 19.02 6.30
N ALA A 30 -11.57 20.32 6.47
CA ALA A 30 -10.86 21.33 5.73
C ALA A 30 -9.37 21.05 5.98
N THR A 31 -8.63 20.71 4.93
CA THR A 31 -7.16 20.77 4.96
C THR A 31 -6.83 22.16 5.46
N LEU A 32 -6.34 22.28 6.69
CA LEU A 32 -5.72 23.51 7.15
C LEU A 32 -4.66 23.81 6.11
N ALA A 33 -4.78 24.95 5.43
CA ALA A 33 -3.80 25.38 4.45
C ALA A 33 -2.45 25.35 5.18
N SER A 34 -1.56 24.47 4.77
CA SER A 34 -0.25 24.34 5.39
C SER A 34 0.46 25.68 5.27
N THR A 35 0.97 26.20 6.38
CA THR A 35 1.73 27.45 6.41
C THR A 35 3.11 27.31 5.77
N TYR A 36 3.51 26.08 5.42
CA TYR A 36 4.78 25.73 4.78
C TYR A 36 4.59 25.22 3.35
N ASN A 37 5.68 25.22 2.57
CA ASN A 37 5.67 24.67 1.21
C ASN A 37 5.75 23.12 1.23
N ALA A 38 4.60 22.47 1.28
CA ALA A 38 4.50 21.02 1.41
C ALA A 38 5.11 20.27 0.21
N ALA A 39 4.88 20.74 -1.01
CA ALA A 39 5.44 20.12 -2.21
C ALA A 39 6.98 20.17 -2.25
N ALA A 40 7.56 21.32 -1.89
CA ALA A 40 9.01 21.45 -1.82
C ALA A 40 9.61 20.64 -0.65
N LEU A 41 8.88 20.47 0.45
CA LEU A 41 9.32 19.61 1.56
C LEU A 41 9.40 18.15 1.10
N GLU A 42 8.35 17.64 0.46
CA GLU A 42 8.33 16.29 -0.09
C GLU A 42 9.46 16.07 -1.09
N GLU A 43 9.62 16.98 -2.06
CA GLU A 43 10.69 16.92 -3.06
C GLU A 43 12.08 16.82 -2.41
N ARG A 44 12.39 17.71 -1.46
CA ARG A 44 13.71 17.70 -0.78
C ARG A 44 13.96 16.43 0.02
N ILE A 45 12.94 15.94 0.74
CA ILE A 45 13.06 14.70 1.52
C ILE A 45 13.26 13.51 0.59
N VAL A 46 12.44 13.38 -0.46
CA VAL A 46 12.53 12.29 -1.43
C VAL A 46 13.87 12.26 -2.14
N GLU A 47 14.32 13.41 -2.67
CA GLU A 47 15.62 13.51 -3.34
C GLU A 47 16.78 13.26 -2.39
N GLY A 48 16.69 13.77 -1.16
CA GLY A 48 17.70 13.56 -0.14
C GLY A 48 17.85 12.09 0.23
N ILE A 49 16.73 11.36 0.44
CA ILE A 49 16.74 9.92 0.75
C ILE A 49 17.30 9.12 -0.44
N LYS A 50 16.86 9.41 -1.67
CA LYS A 50 17.40 8.77 -2.89
C LYS A 50 18.89 8.98 -3.04
N ALA A 51 19.40 10.14 -2.63
CA ALA A 51 20.83 10.47 -2.63
C ALA A 51 21.60 10.00 -1.40
N TRP A 52 20.95 9.25 -0.49
CA TRP A 52 21.54 8.78 0.77
C TRP A 52 22.08 9.89 1.68
N GLN A 53 21.46 11.07 1.60
CA GLN A 53 21.82 12.18 2.48
C GLN A 53 21.29 11.91 3.89
N THR A 54 22.16 12.05 4.88
CA THR A 54 21.76 12.03 6.30
C THR A 54 21.12 13.34 6.73
N ASN A 55 21.60 14.46 6.20
CA ASN A 55 21.10 15.78 6.55
C ASN A 55 20.44 16.42 5.34
N ILE A 56 19.16 16.73 5.48
CA ILE A 56 18.36 17.36 4.44
C ILE A 56 18.06 18.81 4.86
N ASP A 57 18.49 19.77 4.05
CA ASP A 57 18.21 21.19 4.24
C ASP A 57 16.74 21.47 3.87
N VAL A 58 15.96 21.92 4.83
CA VAL A 58 14.57 22.35 4.65
C VAL A 58 14.36 23.82 5.01
N SER A 59 15.46 24.58 5.10
CA SER A 59 15.42 26.01 5.36
C SER A 59 14.62 26.76 4.28
N GLY A 60 13.93 27.82 4.71
CA GLY A 60 13.14 28.67 3.82
C GLY A 60 11.78 28.09 3.40
N LEU A 61 11.42 26.87 3.83
CA LEU A 61 10.10 26.27 3.53
C LEU A 61 8.98 26.74 4.47
N GLY A 62 9.32 27.37 5.59
CA GLY A 62 8.34 27.81 6.59
C GLY A 62 7.88 26.69 7.54
N LEU A 63 8.52 25.53 7.50
CA LEU A 63 8.17 24.38 8.33
C LEU A 63 8.41 24.68 9.81
N THR A 64 7.46 24.33 10.67
CA THR A 64 7.48 24.55 12.13
C THR A 64 7.39 23.23 12.89
N SER A 65 7.63 23.28 14.22
CA SER A 65 7.43 22.11 15.07
C SER A 65 5.96 21.68 15.12
N ASP A 66 5.02 22.59 15.05
CA ASP A 66 3.59 22.27 14.99
C ASP A 66 3.24 21.49 13.71
N ASP A 67 3.88 21.81 12.58
CA ASP A 67 3.69 21.06 11.34
C ASP A 67 4.23 19.62 11.46
N ILE A 68 5.35 19.44 12.18
CA ILE A 68 5.89 18.09 12.49
C ILE A 68 4.90 17.31 13.36
N ASP A 69 4.40 17.93 14.44
CA ASP A 69 3.44 17.32 15.36
C ASP A 69 2.12 16.97 14.64
N ASN A 70 1.75 17.75 13.61
CA ASN A 70 0.64 17.45 12.71
C ASN A 70 1.00 16.46 11.57
N GLY A 71 2.17 15.85 11.61
CA GLY A 71 2.53 14.73 10.76
C GLY A 71 3.12 15.08 9.39
N ALA A 72 3.64 16.30 9.16
CA ALA A 72 4.16 16.72 7.87
C ALA A 72 5.21 15.76 7.29
N VAL A 73 6.23 15.39 8.07
CA VAL A 73 7.28 14.45 7.63
C VAL A 73 6.79 13.01 7.62
N LYS A 74 5.99 12.64 8.62
CA LYS A 74 5.35 11.32 8.72
C LYS A 74 4.52 11.01 7.48
N TYR A 75 3.69 11.95 7.04
CA TYR A 75 2.90 11.81 5.82
C TYR A 75 3.78 11.51 4.59
N ILE A 76 4.89 12.22 4.43
CA ILE A 76 5.81 12.00 3.31
C ILE A 76 6.39 10.58 3.37
N ILE A 77 6.91 10.16 4.53
CA ILE A 77 7.50 8.82 4.68
C ILE A 77 6.45 7.73 4.40
N ASN A 78 5.24 7.88 4.92
CA ASN A 78 4.16 6.93 4.69
C ASN A 78 3.69 6.88 3.23
N SER A 79 3.81 8.01 2.52
CA SER A 79 3.47 8.09 1.09
C SER A 79 4.56 7.51 0.18
N HIS A 80 5.72 7.14 0.74
CA HIS A 80 6.87 6.60 0.01
C HIS A 80 7.35 5.27 0.60
N PRO A 81 6.51 4.20 0.55
CA PRO A 81 6.83 2.90 1.14
C PRO A 81 8.00 2.19 0.45
N GLU A 82 8.46 2.70 -0.68
CA GLU A 82 9.68 2.25 -1.36
C GLU A 82 10.96 2.57 -0.57
N PHE A 83 10.91 3.47 0.39
CA PHE A 83 12.07 3.80 1.25
C PHE A 83 12.16 2.85 2.44
N ILE A 84 12.55 1.62 2.21
CA ILE A 84 12.74 0.59 3.24
C ILE A 84 14.04 0.77 4.04
N SER A 85 14.86 1.72 3.65
CA SER A 85 16.22 1.93 4.16
C SER A 85 16.31 2.76 5.43
N LEU A 86 15.23 3.43 5.82
CA LEU A 86 15.21 4.34 6.97
C LEU A 86 15.12 3.59 8.30
N SER A 87 15.83 4.05 9.32
CA SER A 87 15.79 3.47 10.66
C SER A 87 15.40 4.48 11.73
N GLY A 88 14.58 4.05 12.68
CA GLY A 88 14.46 4.62 14.02
C GLY A 88 13.96 6.04 14.15
N GLY A 89 13.30 6.61 13.15
CA GLY A 89 12.79 7.97 13.20
C GLY A 89 13.75 9.00 12.58
N TYR A 90 13.56 10.26 12.93
CA TYR A 90 14.35 11.36 12.43
C TYR A 90 14.60 12.42 13.51
N ARG A 91 15.58 13.28 13.30
CA ARG A 91 15.84 14.44 14.13
C ARG A 91 15.69 15.71 13.30
N TYR A 92 15.35 16.81 13.94
CA TYR A 92 15.31 18.11 13.27
C TYR A 92 15.94 19.24 14.10
N TRP A 93 16.31 20.30 13.43
CA TRP A 93 16.91 21.50 14.01
C TRP A 93 16.09 22.73 13.67
N THR A 94 15.93 23.58 14.66
CA THR A 94 15.20 24.84 14.50
C THR A 94 16.14 26.05 14.56
N SER A 95 15.79 27.08 13.80
CA SER A 95 16.32 28.43 13.92
C SER A 95 15.13 29.38 14.13
N GLY A 96 15.02 29.94 15.35
CA GLY A 96 13.78 30.60 15.76
C GLY A 96 12.61 29.62 15.81
N SER A 97 11.52 29.95 15.16
CA SER A 97 10.32 29.12 15.08
C SER A 97 10.31 28.14 13.90
N THR A 98 11.25 28.23 12.98
CA THR A 98 11.27 27.41 11.77
C THR A 98 12.30 26.31 11.82
N ILE A 99 11.99 25.18 11.18
CA ILE A 99 12.88 24.05 11.01
C ILE A 99 13.77 24.32 9.81
N THR A 100 15.05 24.07 9.99
CA THR A 100 16.07 24.34 8.94
C THR A 100 16.68 23.07 8.38
N LYS A 101 16.66 21.97 9.18
CA LYS A 101 17.30 20.71 8.80
C LYS A 101 16.54 19.53 9.38
N ILE A 102 16.45 18.45 8.61
CA ILE A 102 16.00 17.14 9.06
C ILE A 102 17.14 16.15 8.84
N GLU A 103 17.38 15.28 9.83
CA GLU A 103 18.37 14.22 9.76
C GLU A 103 17.71 12.85 9.85
N PHE A 104 17.98 12.02 8.83
CA PHE A 104 17.58 10.62 8.79
C PHE A 104 18.76 9.70 9.07
N THR A 105 18.46 8.53 9.64
CA THR A 105 19.41 7.45 9.84
C THR A 105 19.01 6.27 8.98
N TYR A 106 20.00 5.57 8.43
CA TYR A 106 19.78 4.42 7.55
C TYR A 106 20.15 3.12 8.26
N LEU A 107 19.46 2.03 7.91
CA LEU A 107 19.75 0.69 8.38
C LEU A 107 21.12 0.20 7.87
N THR A 108 21.73 -0.76 8.55
CA THR A 108 23.10 -1.19 8.28
C THR A 108 23.27 -1.78 6.87
N ASN A 109 22.30 -2.57 6.40
CA ASN A 109 22.33 -3.21 5.06
C ASN A 109 21.43 -2.49 4.06
N ALA A 110 21.02 -1.28 4.36
CA ALA A 110 19.99 -0.55 3.66
C ALA A 110 20.26 -0.39 2.15
N LYS A 111 21.52 -0.20 1.75
CA LYS A 111 21.85 0.00 0.33
C LYS A 111 21.67 -1.26 -0.50
N GLU A 112 22.06 -2.39 0.03
CA GLU A 112 21.94 -3.68 -0.66
C GLU A 112 20.46 -4.05 -0.79
N GLU A 113 19.71 -3.99 0.29
CA GLU A 113 18.27 -4.28 0.31
C GLU A 113 17.48 -3.32 -0.58
N GLN A 114 17.82 -2.02 -0.58
CA GLN A 114 17.18 -1.05 -1.48
C GLN A 114 17.48 -1.36 -2.95
N GLN A 115 18.71 -1.75 -3.30
CA GLN A 115 19.06 -2.14 -4.67
C GLN A 115 18.30 -3.40 -5.12
N GLU A 116 18.13 -4.38 -4.24
CA GLU A 116 17.32 -5.57 -4.52
C GLU A 116 15.85 -5.22 -4.73
N LEU A 117 15.29 -4.34 -3.90
CA LEU A 117 13.93 -3.85 -4.08
C LEU A 117 13.77 -3.07 -5.39
N ASP A 118 14.71 -2.17 -5.69
CA ASP A 118 14.69 -1.39 -6.94
C ASP A 118 14.74 -2.31 -8.16
N ALA A 119 15.55 -3.38 -8.12
CA ALA A 119 15.61 -4.39 -9.17
C ALA A 119 14.28 -5.17 -9.29
N ALA A 120 13.68 -5.56 -8.17
CA ALA A 120 12.38 -6.22 -8.15
C ALA A 120 11.27 -5.34 -8.72
N LEU A 121 11.27 -4.04 -8.42
CA LEU A 121 10.34 -3.07 -9.00
C LEU A 121 10.51 -2.93 -10.52
N GLN A 122 11.74 -2.93 -11.03
CA GLN A 122 11.98 -2.95 -12.48
C GLN A 122 11.46 -4.25 -13.11
N GLU A 123 11.60 -5.38 -12.44
CA GLU A 123 11.06 -6.66 -12.90
C GLU A 123 9.54 -6.62 -13.00
N VAL A 124 8.83 -6.09 -11.98
CA VAL A 124 7.37 -5.90 -12.03
C VAL A 124 6.98 -5.06 -13.24
N LYS A 125 7.64 -3.90 -13.43
CA LYS A 125 7.38 -3.01 -14.59
C LYS A 125 7.63 -3.69 -15.94
N SER A 126 8.59 -4.61 -16.01
CA SER A 126 8.88 -5.35 -17.23
C SER A 126 7.86 -6.46 -17.52
N LYS A 127 7.27 -7.04 -16.48
CA LYS A 127 6.27 -8.11 -16.58
C LYS A 127 4.87 -7.58 -16.85
N ILE A 128 4.56 -6.39 -16.32
CA ILE A 128 3.23 -5.79 -16.39
C ILE A 128 3.33 -4.47 -17.16
N ASP A 129 3.07 -4.54 -18.46
CA ASP A 129 2.93 -3.35 -19.30
C ASP A 129 1.48 -2.85 -19.17
N THR A 130 1.31 -1.76 -18.43
CA THR A 130 0.00 -1.13 -18.21
C THR A 130 -0.41 -0.18 -19.34
N SER A 131 0.42 0.02 -20.36
CA SER A 131 0.10 0.89 -21.49
C SER A 131 -1.12 0.38 -22.26
N GLY A 132 -2.14 1.22 -22.40
CA GLY A 132 -3.38 0.88 -23.05
C GLY A 132 -4.41 0.13 -22.22
N MET A 133 -4.10 -0.17 -20.95
CA MET A 133 -5.07 -0.71 -19.99
C MET A 133 -5.97 0.39 -19.44
N SER A 134 -7.24 0.05 -19.15
CA SER A 134 -8.11 0.89 -18.33
C SER A 134 -7.67 0.90 -16.87
N ASP A 135 -8.19 1.83 -16.07
CA ASP A 135 -7.86 1.94 -14.66
C ASP A 135 -8.12 0.62 -13.90
N GLU A 136 -9.27 -0.01 -14.13
CA GLU A 136 -9.63 -1.28 -13.51
C GLU A 136 -8.77 -2.46 -14.00
N GLU A 137 -8.31 -2.44 -15.24
CA GLU A 137 -7.38 -3.45 -15.75
C GLU A 137 -5.99 -3.31 -15.11
N ILE A 138 -5.52 -2.08 -14.88
CA ILE A 138 -4.29 -1.80 -14.14
C ILE A 138 -4.38 -2.36 -12.72
N VAL A 139 -5.48 -2.09 -12.03
CA VAL A 139 -5.71 -2.61 -10.68
C VAL A 139 -5.74 -4.14 -10.68
N LEU A 140 -6.43 -4.74 -11.65
CA LEU A 140 -6.50 -6.20 -11.78
C LEU A 140 -5.11 -6.80 -12.04
N ALA A 141 -4.31 -6.20 -12.90
CA ALA A 141 -2.97 -6.71 -13.21
C ALA A 141 -2.06 -6.74 -11.97
N TYR A 142 -2.07 -5.70 -11.15
CA TYR A 142 -1.30 -5.67 -9.91
C TYR A 142 -1.88 -6.57 -8.82
N HIS A 143 -3.20 -6.67 -8.73
CA HIS A 143 -3.87 -7.61 -7.83
C HIS A 143 -3.44 -9.05 -8.15
N GLU A 144 -3.57 -9.47 -9.40
CA GLU A 144 -3.16 -10.81 -9.84
C GLU A 144 -1.67 -11.08 -9.65
N TYR A 145 -0.84 -10.05 -9.86
CA TYR A 145 0.59 -10.18 -9.60
C TYR A 145 0.86 -10.50 -8.13
N LEU A 146 0.27 -9.74 -7.21
CA LEU A 146 0.49 -9.94 -5.77
C LEU A 146 -0.09 -11.28 -5.30
N THR A 147 -1.33 -11.59 -5.61
CA THR A 147 -2.00 -12.83 -5.17
C THR A 147 -1.37 -14.10 -5.77
N SER A 148 -0.64 -14.00 -6.87
CA SER A 148 0.01 -15.14 -7.51
C SER A 148 1.50 -15.28 -7.22
N THR A 149 2.15 -14.24 -6.70
CA THR A 149 3.62 -14.26 -6.46
C THR A 149 4.01 -14.11 -5.01
N VAL A 150 3.11 -13.66 -4.15
CA VAL A 150 3.35 -13.47 -2.71
C VAL A 150 2.62 -14.55 -1.93
N ALA A 151 3.24 -15.09 -0.91
CA ALA A 151 2.61 -15.96 0.07
C ALA A 151 2.39 -15.20 1.39
N TYR A 152 1.26 -15.42 2.06
CA TYR A 152 1.06 -14.84 3.39
C TYR A 152 2.08 -15.40 4.39
N ALA A 153 2.80 -14.53 5.09
CA ALA A 153 3.89 -14.86 6.01
C ALA A 153 3.37 -15.47 7.33
N TYR A 154 2.67 -16.59 7.24
CA TYR A 154 1.96 -17.21 8.34
C TYR A 154 2.90 -17.72 9.43
N GLU A 155 4.04 -18.32 9.05
CA GLU A 155 5.03 -18.79 10.02
C GLU A 155 5.66 -17.64 10.79
N ASP A 156 6.01 -16.54 10.11
CA ASP A 156 6.54 -15.34 10.75
C ASP A 156 5.52 -14.70 11.69
N TYR A 157 4.25 -14.73 11.31
CA TYR A 157 3.15 -14.23 12.16
C TYR A 157 3.10 -14.98 13.49
N PHE A 158 3.13 -16.33 13.47
CA PHE A 158 3.11 -17.14 14.69
C PHE A 158 4.41 -17.04 15.52
N ASN A 159 5.55 -16.94 14.84
CA ASN A 159 6.84 -16.88 15.49
C ASN A 159 7.20 -15.46 15.97
N GLY A 160 6.42 -14.44 15.63
CA GLY A 160 6.69 -13.04 15.96
C GLY A 160 7.92 -12.48 15.22
N THR A 161 8.25 -13.01 14.06
CA THR A 161 9.45 -12.65 13.27
C THR A 161 9.13 -11.80 12.05
N ILE A 162 7.91 -11.31 11.90
CA ILE A 162 7.44 -10.54 10.73
C ILE A 162 8.37 -9.37 10.42
N ALA A 163 8.67 -8.52 11.42
CA ALA A 163 9.52 -7.35 11.21
C ALA A 163 10.95 -7.72 10.81
N ALA A 164 11.52 -8.77 11.43
CA ALA A 164 12.87 -9.25 11.12
C ALA A 164 12.98 -9.82 9.68
N ASN A 165 11.86 -10.25 9.12
CA ASN A 165 11.78 -10.84 7.80
C ASN A 165 11.13 -9.92 6.74
N HIS A 166 11.01 -8.62 7.03
CA HIS A 166 10.40 -7.64 6.10
C HIS A 166 8.92 -7.91 5.77
N GLY A 167 8.20 -8.61 6.62
CA GLY A 167 6.81 -8.97 6.35
C GLY A 167 5.84 -7.79 6.32
N TYR A 168 6.27 -6.60 6.77
CA TYR A 168 5.46 -5.37 6.76
C TYR A 168 5.74 -4.41 5.60
N ASP A 169 6.73 -4.68 4.78
CA ASP A 169 7.21 -3.75 3.76
C ASP A 169 7.25 -4.35 2.35
N MET A 170 7.60 -3.51 1.37
CA MET A 170 7.66 -3.89 -0.04
C MET A 170 8.76 -4.91 -0.34
N TYR A 171 9.83 -4.96 0.45
CA TYR A 171 10.91 -5.92 0.26
C TYR A 171 10.42 -7.35 0.57
N GLY A 172 9.62 -7.51 1.63
CA GLY A 172 8.95 -8.77 1.91
C GLY A 172 8.08 -9.25 0.75
N ALA A 173 7.25 -8.36 0.21
CA ALA A 173 6.36 -8.70 -0.90
C ALA A 173 7.09 -8.99 -2.22
N LEU A 174 8.04 -8.16 -2.62
CA LEU A 174 8.61 -8.18 -3.98
C LEU A 174 9.94 -8.92 -4.09
N VAL A 175 10.72 -9.02 -3.01
CA VAL A 175 12.02 -9.71 -3.01
C VAL A 175 11.92 -11.07 -2.33
N LYS A 176 11.30 -11.13 -1.16
CA LYS A 176 11.12 -12.40 -0.42
C LYS A 176 9.87 -13.17 -0.82
N HIS A 177 8.94 -12.53 -1.52
CA HIS A 177 7.64 -13.09 -1.88
C HIS A 177 6.84 -13.63 -0.68
N SER A 178 7.00 -12.98 0.47
CA SER A 178 6.31 -13.34 1.71
C SER A 178 6.10 -12.11 2.58
N CYS A 179 4.85 -11.79 2.89
CA CYS A 179 4.52 -10.67 3.77
C CYS A 179 3.13 -10.87 4.41
N VAL A 180 2.78 -10.00 5.36
CA VAL A 180 1.43 -9.91 5.93
C VAL A 180 0.63 -8.79 5.24
N CYS A 181 -0.59 -8.57 5.67
CA CYS A 181 -1.52 -7.59 5.07
C CYS A 181 -0.90 -6.22 4.77
N GLN A 182 -0.08 -5.69 5.68
CA GLN A 182 0.59 -4.42 5.47
C GLN A 182 1.57 -4.45 4.29
N GLY A 183 2.34 -5.53 4.11
CA GLY A 183 3.23 -5.68 2.96
C GLY A 183 2.47 -5.68 1.64
N TYR A 184 1.33 -6.39 1.57
CA TYR A 184 0.42 -6.33 0.42
C TYR A 184 -0.09 -4.90 0.19
N ALA A 185 -0.59 -4.23 1.25
CA ALA A 185 -1.21 -2.92 1.15
C ALA A 185 -0.22 -1.84 0.69
N VAL A 186 0.99 -1.77 1.25
CA VAL A 186 2.00 -0.77 0.85
C VAL A 186 2.51 -1.01 -0.57
N THR A 187 2.63 -2.27 -0.98
CA THR A 187 3.07 -2.61 -2.33
C THR A 187 2.01 -2.25 -3.36
N MET A 188 0.76 -2.62 -3.14
CA MET A 188 -0.36 -2.22 -3.99
C MET A 188 -0.47 -0.69 -4.08
N PHE A 189 -0.39 0.01 -2.94
CA PHE A 189 -0.41 1.48 -2.90
C PHE A 189 0.68 2.09 -3.79
N TYR A 190 1.91 1.61 -3.68
CA TYR A 190 3.03 2.09 -4.49
C TYR A 190 2.78 1.86 -5.99
N LEU A 191 2.40 0.65 -6.37
CA LEU A 191 2.17 0.28 -7.77
C LEU A 191 1.03 1.08 -8.41
N LEU A 192 -0.07 1.27 -7.69
CA LEU A 192 -1.22 2.05 -8.18
C LEU A 192 -0.86 3.54 -8.32
N ARG A 193 -0.12 4.11 -7.37
CA ARG A 193 0.35 5.49 -7.44
C ARG A 193 1.28 5.69 -8.63
N GLU A 194 2.25 4.80 -8.84
CA GLU A 194 3.16 4.86 -9.99
C GLU A 194 2.42 4.75 -11.33
N ALA A 195 1.28 4.08 -11.35
CA ALA A 195 0.39 4.02 -12.52
C ALA A 195 -0.52 5.26 -12.66
N GLY A 196 -0.45 6.22 -11.73
CA GLY A 196 -1.22 7.48 -11.79
C GLY A 196 -2.62 7.40 -11.19
N LEU A 197 -2.94 6.35 -10.44
CA LEU A 197 -4.25 6.20 -9.81
C LEU A 197 -4.30 6.85 -8.43
N SER A 198 -5.37 7.56 -8.11
CA SER A 198 -5.65 8.03 -6.75
C SER A 198 -5.95 6.83 -5.85
N CYS A 199 -5.17 6.66 -4.80
CA CYS A 199 -5.28 5.52 -3.90
C CYS A 199 -4.88 5.87 -2.48
N ALA A 200 -5.22 5.00 -1.53
CA ALA A 200 -4.88 5.12 -0.13
C ALA A 200 -4.70 3.75 0.50
N ILE A 201 -4.15 3.74 1.72
CA ILE A 201 -4.11 2.58 2.59
C ILE A 201 -5.18 2.78 3.68
N ALA A 202 -6.00 1.78 3.88
CA ALA A 202 -6.97 1.71 4.96
C ALA A 202 -6.54 0.67 5.99
N SER A 203 -6.87 0.90 7.24
CA SER A 203 -6.63 -0.04 8.33
C SER A 203 -7.78 -0.05 9.33
N SER A 204 -7.87 -1.11 10.11
CA SER A 204 -8.81 -1.27 11.20
C SER A 204 -8.16 -2.04 12.34
N GLU A 205 -8.17 -1.45 13.54
CA GLU A 205 -7.67 -2.10 14.76
C GLU A 205 -8.53 -3.29 15.15
N ASN A 206 -9.85 -3.16 15.01
CA ASN A 206 -10.79 -4.20 15.42
C ASN A 206 -10.52 -5.55 14.77
N ILE A 207 -9.98 -5.54 13.57
CA ILE A 207 -9.60 -6.76 12.84
C ILE A 207 -8.10 -6.90 12.63
N ASN A 208 -7.27 -5.97 13.16
CA ASN A 208 -5.81 -5.93 13.00
C ASN A 208 -5.40 -6.14 11.53
N HIS A 209 -5.88 -5.28 10.66
CA HIS A 209 -5.76 -5.48 9.21
C HIS A 209 -5.54 -4.17 8.46
N ALA A 210 -4.83 -4.25 7.33
CA ALA A 210 -4.63 -3.16 6.39
C ALA A 210 -4.91 -3.62 4.96
N TRP A 211 -5.50 -2.73 4.15
CA TRP A 211 -5.87 -2.96 2.75
C TRP A 211 -5.84 -1.66 1.95
N ASN A 212 -6.35 -1.64 0.74
CA ASN A 212 -6.30 -0.46 -0.13
C ASN A 212 -7.68 0.07 -0.50
N ILE A 213 -7.70 1.34 -0.87
CA ILE A 213 -8.81 2.03 -1.50
C ILE A 213 -8.29 2.71 -2.75
N VAL A 214 -8.99 2.59 -3.86
CA VAL A 214 -8.62 3.19 -5.15
C VAL A 214 -9.79 3.96 -5.76
N LYS A 215 -9.50 5.05 -6.46
CA LYS A 215 -10.50 5.81 -7.20
C LYS A 215 -10.45 5.45 -8.67
N ILE A 216 -11.59 4.97 -9.21
CA ILE A 216 -11.76 4.62 -10.60
C ILE A 216 -12.98 5.37 -11.15
N HIS A 217 -12.82 6.08 -12.26
CA HIS A 217 -13.88 6.87 -12.88
C HIS A 217 -14.63 7.79 -11.89
N GLY A 218 -13.88 8.38 -10.95
CA GLY A 218 -14.43 9.31 -9.98
C GLY A 218 -15.09 8.67 -8.75
N LYS A 219 -15.08 7.34 -8.61
CA LYS A 219 -15.69 6.59 -7.52
C LYS A 219 -14.65 5.78 -6.77
N TRP A 220 -14.80 5.67 -5.44
CA TRP A 220 -13.90 4.91 -4.60
C TRP A 220 -14.34 3.45 -4.46
N TYR A 221 -13.37 2.54 -4.39
CA TYR A 221 -13.54 1.09 -4.21
C TYR A 221 -12.50 0.55 -3.26
N HIS A 222 -12.85 -0.47 -2.49
CA HIS A 222 -11.92 -1.23 -1.68
C HIS A 222 -11.27 -2.37 -2.47
N ILE A 223 -10.02 -2.68 -2.14
CA ILE A 223 -9.26 -3.80 -2.66
C ILE A 223 -8.53 -4.45 -1.50
N ASP A 224 -8.66 -5.74 -1.32
CA ASP A 224 -7.92 -6.48 -0.31
C ASP A 224 -7.24 -7.71 -0.91
N ALA A 225 -6.06 -7.48 -1.46
CA ALA A 225 -5.26 -8.55 -2.07
C ALA A 225 -4.86 -9.63 -1.05
N THR A 226 -4.77 -9.31 0.24
CA THR A 226 -4.46 -10.29 1.28
C THR A 226 -5.59 -11.30 1.45
N TRP A 227 -6.84 -10.83 1.48
CA TRP A 227 -7.99 -11.70 1.64
C TRP A 227 -8.39 -12.42 0.36
N ASP A 228 -7.97 -11.91 -0.79
CA ASP A 228 -8.10 -12.58 -2.09
C ASP A 228 -6.96 -13.58 -2.37
N ASP A 229 -5.92 -13.60 -1.52
CA ASP A 229 -4.86 -14.59 -1.56
C ASP A 229 -5.13 -15.72 -0.55
N PRO A 230 -5.25 -16.99 -0.99
CA PRO A 230 -5.60 -18.08 -0.09
C PRO A 230 -4.51 -18.33 0.96
N VAL A 231 -4.89 -18.29 2.24
CA VAL A 231 -4.02 -18.75 3.34
C VAL A 231 -3.83 -20.25 3.24
N TRP A 232 -2.60 -20.68 3.33
CA TRP A 232 -1.84 -21.73 2.72
C TRP A 232 -1.69 -21.42 1.25
N ASP A 233 -0.53 -20.88 0.91
CA ASP A 233 -0.18 -20.57 -0.46
C ASP A 233 -0.61 -21.72 -1.39
N MET A 234 -1.47 -21.39 -2.33
CA MET A 234 -2.00 -22.34 -3.31
C MET A 234 -1.70 -21.80 -4.71
N PRO A 235 -0.53 -22.17 -5.28
CA PRO A 235 -0.10 -21.67 -6.57
C PRO A 235 -1.20 -21.71 -7.63
N GLY A 236 -1.43 -20.56 -8.28
CA GLY A 236 -2.45 -20.40 -9.29
C GLY A 236 -3.87 -20.17 -8.77
N ARG A 237 -4.07 -20.02 -7.45
CA ARG A 237 -5.32 -19.52 -6.87
C ARG A 237 -5.23 -18.02 -6.63
N SER A 238 -6.32 -17.34 -6.92
CA SER A 238 -6.58 -15.94 -6.63
C SER A 238 -8.09 -15.75 -6.55
N TYR A 239 -8.56 -15.19 -5.46
CA TYR A 239 -9.97 -14.85 -5.30
C TYR A 239 -10.20 -13.40 -5.76
N HIS A 240 -11.46 -13.04 -5.96
CA HIS A 240 -11.86 -11.68 -6.38
C HIS A 240 -13.04 -11.17 -5.56
N ASP A 241 -13.23 -11.73 -4.37
CA ASP A 241 -14.34 -11.38 -3.47
C ASP A 241 -14.17 -10.00 -2.83
N TYR A 242 -12.93 -9.53 -2.73
CA TYR A 242 -12.54 -8.24 -2.20
C TYR A 242 -11.89 -7.33 -3.24
N PHE A 243 -12.15 -7.60 -4.51
CA PHE A 243 -11.61 -6.84 -5.63
C PHE A 243 -12.61 -5.79 -6.13
N LEU A 244 -12.29 -4.50 -5.96
CA LEU A 244 -13.10 -3.35 -6.37
C LEU A 244 -14.54 -3.39 -5.80
N VAL A 245 -14.62 -3.51 -4.49
CA VAL A 245 -15.89 -3.63 -3.78
C VAL A 245 -16.23 -2.38 -2.96
N SER A 246 -17.52 -2.23 -2.63
CA SER A 246 -18.02 -1.18 -1.75
C SER A 246 -17.65 -1.43 -0.29
N PHE A 247 -17.75 -0.38 0.53
CA PHE A 247 -17.56 -0.49 1.99
C PHE A 247 -18.55 -1.49 2.62
N ASP A 248 -19.79 -1.50 2.16
CA ASP A 248 -20.80 -2.44 2.62
C ASP A 248 -20.41 -3.89 2.36
N THR A 249 -19.86 -4.18 1.18
CA THR A 249 -19.38 -5.52 0.84
C THR A 249 -18.16 -5.91 1.67
N MET A 250 -17.24 -5.00 1.93
CA MET A 250 -16.12 -5.23 2.87
C MET A 250 -16.61 -5.60 4.27
N ASN A 251 -17.75 -5.09 4.70
CA ASN A 251 -18.32 -5.36 6.03
C ASN A 251 -19.19 -6.62 6.11
N LYS A 252 -19.68 -7.12 4.97
CA LYS A 252 -20.68 -8.22 4.94
C LYS A 252 -20.11 -9.61 5.10
N ASN A 253 -18.81 -9.81 4.94
CA ASN A 253 -18.28 -11.16 4.92
C ASN A 253 -18.33 -11.83 6.29
N THR A 254 -19.05 -12.96 6.34
CA THR A 254 -19.27 -13.76 7.54
C THR A 254 -18.45 -15.05 7.56
N LEU A 255 -17.71 -15.36 6.49
CA LEU A 255 -17.20 -16.72 6.30
C LEU A 255 -15.92 -17.04 7.09
N ILE A 256 -15.14 -16.02 7.52
CA ILE A 256 -13.85 -16.27 8.16
C ILE A 256 -13.62 -15.31 9.35
N ASN A 257 -14.57 -15.13 10.25
CA ASN A 257 -14.42 -14.19 11.38
C ASN A 257 -14.09 -12.73 10.98
N HIS A 258 -14.27 -12.40 9.73
CA HIS A 258 -14.13 -11.03 9.20
C HIS A 258 -15.42 -10.21 9.39
N THR A 259 -16.28 -10.67 10.26
CA THR A 259 -17.60 -10.07 10.59
C THR A 259 -17.48 -8.84 11.45
N LYS A 260 -16.27 -8.49 11.85
CA LYS A 260 -16.11 -7.33 12.71
C LYS A 260 -16.37 -6.06 11.92
N ASP A 261 -17.13 -5.22 12.56
CA ASP A 261 -17.43 -3.89 12.14
C ASP A 261 -16.10 -3.11 11.86
N ARG A 262 -16.01 -2.49 10.70
CA ARG A 262 -14.90 -1.63 10.30
C ARG A 262 -15.22 -0.15 10.49
N THR A 263 -16.12 0.17 11.43
CA THR A 263 -16.41 1.56 11.78
C THR A 263 -15.21 2.31 12.32
N ASP A 264 -14.19 1.58 12.79
CA ASP A 264 -12.90 2.09 13.20
C ASP A 264 -11.91 2.26 12.04
N MET A 265 -12.35 2.14 10.79
CA MET A 265 -11.48 2.28 9.62
C MET A 265 -10.80 3.64 9.58
N VAL A 266 -9.49 3.62 9.47
CA VAL A 266 -8.63 4.79 9.28
C VAL A 266 -7.98 4.73 7.90
N VAL A 267 -7.91 5.86 7.22
CA VAL A 267 -7.22 5.99 5.93
C VAL A 267 -5.90 6.71 6.15
N SER A 268 -4.81 6.07 5.77
CA SER A 268 -3.44 6.59 5.89
C SER A 268 -2.70 6.50 4.55
N ALA A 269 -1.55 7.17 4.46
CA ALA A 269 -0.75 7.20 3.23
C ALA A 269 -1.61 7.48 1.99
N GLN A 270 -2.49 8.46 2.07
CA GLN A 270 -3.39 8.84 0.99
C GLN A 270 -2.62 9.61 -0.09
N TRP A 271 -2.87 9.25 -1.34
CA TRP A 271 -2.33 9.95 -2.49
C TRP A 271 -3.44 10.21 -3.52
N GLY A 272 -3.45 11.42 -4.07
CA GLY A 272 -4.50 11.89 -4.97
C GLY A 272 -5.63 12.61 -4.24
N ASP A 273 -6.86 12.27 -4.54
CA ASP A 273 -8.05 12.93 -3.99
C ASP A 273 -8.39 12.48 -2.56
N THR A 274 -9.11 13.33 -1.85
CA THR A 274 -9.68 12.96 -0.55
C THR A 274 -10.66 11.80 -0.69
N TYR A 275 -10.50 10.79 0.15
CA TYR A 275 -11.40 9.63 0.19
C TYR A 275 -12.80 10.04 0.65
N THR A 276 -13.79 9.48 -0.01
CA THR A 276 -15.20 9.44 0.45
C THR A 276 -15.66 7.99 0.50
N THR A 277 -16.63 7.67 1.36
CA THR A 277 -17.10 6.30 1.53
C THR A 277 -17.43 5.63 0.18
N ALA A 278 -16.86 4.47 -0.06
CA ALA A 278 -17.08 3.68 -1.27
C ALA A 278 -18.47 3.05 -1.24
N VAL A 279 -19.38 3.56 -2.05
CA VAL A 279 -20.78 3.09 -2.10
C VAL A 279 -21.15 2.44 -3.42
N ASP A 280 -20.28 2.53 -4.43
CA ASP A 280 -20.55 2.00 -5.76
C ASP A 280 -20.28 0.49 -5.84
N THR A 281 -21.17 -0.24 -6.48
CA THR A 281 -21.14 -1.70 -6.64
C THR A 281 -20.95 -2.17 -8.07
N THR A 282 -20.51 -1.27 -8.95
CA THR A 282 -20.40 -1.54 -10.41
C THR A 282 -19.54 -2.76 -10.74
N TYR A 283 -18.54 -3.06 -9.92
CA TYR A 283 -17.58 -4.15 -10.15
C TYR A 283 -17.88 -5.43 -9.35
N GLU A 284 -18.90 -5.43 -8.50
CA GLU A 284 -19.23 -6.56 -7.64
C GLU A 284 -19.97 -7.70 -8.38
N SER A 285 -20.46 -7.45 -9.58
CA SER A 285 -21.14 -8.47 -10.39
C SER A 285 -21.05 -8.16 -11.89
N GLY A 286 -21.21 -9.21 -12.71
CA GLY A 286 -21.28 -9.07 -14.17
C GLY A 286 -19.96 -8.76 -14.87
N LYS A 287 -18.85 -8.81 -14.16
CA LYS A 287 -17.50 -8.69 -14.71
C LYS A 287 -16.89 -10.07 -14.92
N PHE A 288 -15.97 -10.19 -15.87
CA PHE A 288 -15.41 -11.50 -16.22
C PHE A 288 -14.63 -12.14 -15.06
N TRP A 289 -14.10 -11.37 -14.12
CA TRP A 289 -13.37 -11.87 -12.93
C TRP A 289 -14.29 -12.34 -11.80
N ASN A 290 -15.57 -11.93 -11.78
CA ASN A 290 -16.45 -12.31 -10.69
C ASN A 290 -16.65 -13.84 -10.63
N GLY A 291 -16.42 -14.41 -9.45
CA GLY A 291 -16.53 -15.84 -9.21
C GLY A 291 -15.39 -16.69 -9.78
N ILE A 292 -14.32 -16.08 -10.29
CA ILE A 292 -13.10 -16.79 -10.65
C ILE A 292 -12.24 -16.94 -9.39
N GLU A 293 -11.87 -18.18 -9.07
CA GLU A 293 -11.02 -18.54 -7.93
C GLU A 293 -9.60 -18.94 -8.37
N LYS A 294 -9.19 -18.55 -9.56
CA LYS A 294 -7.87 -18.83 -10.12
C LYS A 294 -7.25 -17.56 -10.67
N ALA A 295 -5.92 -17.53 -10.69
CA ALA A 295 -5.20 -16.42 -11.25
C ALA A 295 -5.63 -16.13 -12.70
N ILE A 296 -5.79 -14.86 -12.98
CA ILE A 296 -6.12 -14.32 -14.30
C ILE A 296 -4.85 -13.65 -14.83
N PHE A 297 -4.55 -13.78 -16.10
CA PHE A 297 -3.37 -13.18 -16.67
C PHE A 297 -3.68 -12.44 -17.96
N TYR A 298 -2.94 -11.37 -18.20
CA TYR A 298 -3.08 -10.53 -19.40
C TYR A 298 -2.01 -10.87 -20.43
N LYS A 299 -2.43 -11.02 -21.70
CA LYS A 299 -1.50 -11.25 -22.79
C LYS A 299 -2.11 -10.75 -24.11
N ASP A 300 -1.32 -10.01 -24.89
CA ASP A 300 -1.65 -9.58 -26.24
C ASP A 300 -3.02 -8.88 -26.34
N GLY A 301 -3.35 -8.01 -25.38
CA GLY A 301 -4.61 -7.26 -25.35
C GLY A 301 -5.81 -8.02 -24.80
N TYR A 302 -5.62 -9.19 -24.21
CA TYR A 302 -6.71 -10.03 -23.69
C TYR A 302 -6.38 -10.56 -22.30
N TRP A 303 -7.43 -10.81 -21.52
CA TRP A 303 -7.37 -11.52 -20.26
C TRP A 303 -7.67 -13.00 -20.45
N TYR A 304 -7.04 -13.83 -19.64
CA TYR A 304 -7.18 -15.27 -19.69
C TYR A 304 -7.37 -15.86 -18.29
N SER A 305 -8.24 -16.86 -18.18
CA SER A 305 -8.34 -17.71 -17.00
C SER A 305 -8.30 -19.18 -17.38
N ILE A 306 -7.98 -20.02 -16.41
CA ILE A 306 -8.00 -21.48 -16.57
C ILE A 306 -9.16 -22.03 -15.74
N SER A 307 -9.99 -22.88 -16.32
CA SER A 307 -11.03 -23.62 -15.62
C SER A 307 -10.88 -25.12 -15.83
N GLU A 308 -11.49 -25.91 -14.96
CA GLU A 308 -11.49 -27.36 -15.11
C GLU A 308 -12.23 -27.77 -16.39
N GLY A 309 -11.70 -28.74 -17.11
CA GLY A 309 -12.30 -29.31 -18.29
C GLY A 309 -13.27 -30.43 -17.96
N SER A 310 -13.72 -31.13 -18.99
CA SER A 310 -14.69 -32.23 -18.87
C SER A 310 -14.12 -33.50 -18.23
N SER A 311 -12.84 -33.58 -17.97
CA SER A 311 -12.16 -34.68 -17.28
C SER A 311 -11.14 -34.20 -16.27
N LYS A 312 -10.75 -35.03 -15.31
CA LYS A 312 -9.75 -34.71 -14.28
C LYS A 312 -8.35 -34.35 -14.82
N THR A 313 -8.10 -34.60 -16.10
CA THR A 313 -6.84 -34.36 -16.77
C THR A 313 -6.94 -33.29 -17.87
N SER A 314 -8.10 -32.66 -18.03
CA SER A 314 -8.33 -31.59 -19.00
C SER A 314 -8.63 -30.27 -18.32
N PHE A 315 -8.28 -29.18 -19.00
CA PHE A 315 -8.62 -27.82 -18.59
C PHE A 315 -9.02 -27.00 -19.80
N ASN A 316 -9.80 -25.93 -19.54
CA ASN A 316 -10.16 -24.94 -20.55
C ASN A 316 -9.38 -23.66 -20.31
N ILE A 317 -8.96 -23.03 -21.40
CA ILE A 317 -8.44 -21.65 -21.38
C ILE A 317 -9.56 -20.73 -21.82
N ASN A 318 -9.99 -19.86 -20.95
CA ASN A 318 -11.03 -18.88 -21.25
C ASN A 318 -10.35 -17.54 -21.58
N LYS A 319 -10.84 -16.87 -22.62
CA LYS A 319 -10.32 -15.60 -23.13
C LYS A 319 -11.38 -14.52 -23.00
N TYR A 320 -10.98 -13.37 -22.47
CA TYR A 320 -11.88 -12.23 -22.26
C TYR A 320 -11.28 -10.99 -22.91
N GLN A 321 -12.15 -10.16 -23.46
CA GLN A 321 -11.83 -8.80 -23.89
C GLN A 321 -12.56 -7.85 -22.95
N TYR A 322 -11.81 -6.89 -22.38
CA TYR A 322 -12.35 -5.89 -21.49
C TYR A 322 -12.49 -4.55 -22.22
#